data_b58a4f0f9fa305072c22755d73977d71
#
_entry.id   b58a4f0f9fa305072c22755d73977d71
#
_cell.length_a   1.000
_cell.length_b   1.000
_cell.length_c   1.000
_cell.angle_alpha   90.00
_cell.angle_beta   90.00
_cell.angle_gamma   90.00
#
_symmetry.space_group_name_H-M   'P 1'
#
loop_
_entity.id
_entity.type
_entity.pdbx_description
1 polymer ?
#
loop_
_entity_poly.entity_id
_entity_poly.type
_entity_poly.pdbx_seq_one_letter_code
_entity_poly.pdbx_strand_id
1 'polypeptide(L)'
;TSLPLPRPQRLRFSIGPEIGPEVERAKRHLDSLAADVDVHCFSHEGFGPGAGPRPEALVQVALQVAFYRAHGSLCATCEPTSLRGVLPGCTDLLRPPGPPCLALAQALDDPHAQPELQMALLREAVEAQNSRTQEVLAGQGPERHLQGLRQAAIAAGEPLPEIFLDPTYAQATHFRLCILQVRSREGCWLLRGPLVPDGYGVGVGHVCPPDPQDPPGHSGGLRVAVTAFTCCHDTEAAHLGAAIRGVFDSLGGLLRCHGPP
;
A
#
# COMPACT_ATOMS: atom_id res chain seq x y z
N THR A 1 17.22 33.32 -7.16
CA THR A 1 17.97 33.68 -5.90
C THR A 1 17.12 33.25 -4.73
N SER A 2 17.50 32.14 -4.07
CA SER A 2 16.86 31.71 -2.83
C SER A 2 17.18 32.70 -1.73
N LEU A 3 16.16 33.23 -1.06
CA LEU A 3 16.32 34.02 0.14
C LEU A 3 16.97 33.14 1.23
N PRO A 4 17.98 33.67 1.95
CA PRO A 4 18.59 32.92 3.04
C PRO A 4 17.55 32.66 4.12
N LEU A 5 17.36 31.39 4.48
CA LEU A 5 16.48 31.02 5.58
C LEU A 5 17.00 31.57 6.91
N PRO A 6 16.11 32.03 7.81
CA PRO A 6 16.52 32.46 9.15
C PRO A 6 17.14 31.26 9.90
N ARG A 7 18.11 31.57 10.78
CA ARG A 7 18.73 30.52 11.61
C ARG A 7 17.69 29.89 12.52
N PRO A 8 17.69 28.56 12.66
CA PRO A 8 16.80 27.88 13.58
C PRO A 8 17.01 28.37 15.01
N GLN A 9 15.90 28.59 15.73
CA GLN A 9 15.92 28.95 17.14
C GLN A 9 15.46 27.78 17.99
N ARG A 10 16.18 27.51 19.07
CA ARG A 10 15.77 26.46 20.04
C ARG A 10 14.58 26.97 20.85
N LEU A 11 13.45 26.26 20.75
CA LEU A 11 12.31 26.48 21.63
C LEU A 11 12.62 25.89 23.01
N ARG A 12 12.31 26.66 24.08
CA ARG A 12 12.41 26.21 25.47
C ARG A 12 11.03 26.16 26.08
N PHE A 13 10.69 25.05 26.70
CA PHE A 13 9.43 24.85 27.39
C PHE A 13 9.70 24.80 28.89
N SER A 14 8.86 25.50 29.69
CA SER A 14 8.83 25.30 31.13
C SER A 14 8.09 24.01 31.41
N ILE A 15 8.77 23.02 31.99
CA ILE A 15 8.23 21.70 32.26
C ILE A 15 8.06 21.59 33.77
N GLY A 16 6.81 21.43 34.22
CA GLY A 16 6.49 21.17 35.62
C GLY A 16 6.87 19.74 36.04
N PRO A 17 6.97 19.48 37.36
CA PRO A 17 7.39 18.19 37.87
C PRO A 17 6.43 17.05 37.47
N GLU A 18 5.18 17.34 37.17
CA GLU A 18 4.16 16.37 36.73
C GLU A 18 4.40 15.84 35.32
N ILE A 19 5.09 16.58 34.46
CA ILE A 19 5.33 16.22 33.06
C ILE A 19 6.40 15.13 32.95
N GLY A 20 7.40 15.10 33.83
CA GLY A 20 8.46 14.11 33.78
C GLY A 20 7.93 12.66 33.82
N PRO A 21 7.10 12.28 34.81
CA PRO A 21 6.48 10.95 34.86
C PRO A 21 5.63 10.61 33.63
N GLU A 22 4.90 11.58 33.07
CA GLU A 22 4.09 11.37 31.87
C GLU A 22 4.95 11.11 30.62
N VAL A 23 6.07 11.80 30.46
CA VAL A 23 7.03 11.55 29.38
C VAL A 23 7.59 10.12 29.48
N GLU A 24 7.99 9.69 30.68
CA GLU A 24 8.49 8.33 30.89
C GLU A 24 7.40 7.27 30.70
N ARG A 25 6.15 7.57 31.03
CA ARG A 25 5.01 6.68 30.74
C ARG A 25 4.77 6.55 29.22
N ALA A 26 4.74 7.67 28.51
CA ALA A 26 4.56 7.69 27.06
C ALA A 26 5.69 6.97 26.32
N LYS A 27 6.95 7.14 26.80
CA LYS A 27 8.11 6.45 26.24
C LYS A 27 8.00 4.93 26.39
N ARG A 28 7.70 4.45 27.60
CA ARG A 28 7.50 2.99 27.83
C ARG A 28 6.36 2.42 27.00
N HIS A 29 5.28 3.17 26.84
CA HIS A 29 4.16 2.76 25.97
C HIS A 29 4.61 2.66 24.49
N LEU A 30 5.33 3.67 23.99
CA LEU A 30 5.87 3.64 22.64
C LEU A 30 6.85 2.49 22.41
N ASP A 31 7.76 2.24 23.37
CA ASP A 31 8.72 1.15 23.31
C ASP A 31 8.00 -0.22 23.23
N SER A 32 6.91 -0.39 24.01
CA SER A 32 6.08 -1.60 23.95
C SER A 32 5.39 -1.77 22.59
N LEU A 33 4.81 -0.69 22.04
CA LEU A 33 4.17 -0.75 20.73
C LEU A 33 5.19 -1.04 19.61
N ALA A 34 6.37 -0.43 19.69
CA ALA A 34 7.44 -0.64 18.71
C ALA A 34 7.99 -2.07 18.73
N ALA A 35 8.06 -2.69 19.92
CA ALA A 35 8.52 -4.07 20.08
C ALA A 35 7.56 -5.11 19.46
N ASP A 36 6.30 -4.76 19.24
CA ASP A 36 5.29 -5.63 18.60
C ASP A 36 5.25 -5.49 17.06
N VAL A 37 6.17 -4.74 16.46
CA VAL A 37 6.20 -4.54 15.01
C VAL A 37 7.46 -5.14 14.42
N ASP A 38 7.27 -6.14 13.55
CA ASP A 38 8.31 -6.67 12.66
C ASP A 38 8.37 -5.84 11.38
N VAL A 39 9.59 -5.58 10.88
CA VAL A 39 9.83 -4.74 9.69
C VAL A 39 10.86 -5.40 8.78
N HIS A 40 10.49 -5.60 7.52
CA HIS A 40 11.39 -6.05 6.47
C HIS A 40 11.47 -5.03 5.32
N CYS A 41 12.68 -4.58 5.00
CA CYS A 41 12.91 -3.58 3.96
C CYS A 41 13.82 -4.12 2.86
N PHE A 42 13.49 -3.81 1.59
CA PHE A 42 14.34 -4.14 0.46
C PHE A 42 14.19 -3.15 -0.69
N SER A 43 15.22 -3.07 -1.53
CA SER A 43 15.16 -2.35 -2.80
C SER A 43 15.01 -3.32 -3.97
N HIS A 44 14.35 -2.87 -5.03
CA HIS A 44 14.19 -3.59 -6.29
C HIS A 44 14.39 -2.60 -7.44
N GLU A 45 14.97 -3.04 -8.55
CA GLU A 45 15.23 -2.18 -9.73
C GLU A 45 13.94 -1.67 -10.41
N GLY A 46 12.78 -2.21 -10.00
CA GLY A 46 11.50 -1.90 -10.61
C GLY A 46 11.33 -2.63 -11.95
N PHE A 47 10.40 -2.13 -12.72
CA PHE A 47 10.03 -2.74 -14.01
C PHE A 47 10.61 -1.98 -15.21
N GLY A 48 11.36 -0.90 -14.97
CA GLY A 48 11.93 -0.07 -16.02
C GLY A 48 10.84 0.52 -16.95
N PRO A 49 11.18 0.76 -18.24
CA PRO A 49 10.21 1.26 -19.23
C PRO A 49 9.01 0.33 -19.47
N GLY A 50 9.15 -0.97 -19.14
CA GLY A 50 8.09 -1.96 -19.24
C GLY A 50 6.92 -1.76 -18.26
N ALA A 51 7.07 -0.93 -17.23
CA ALA A 51 6.01 -0.63 -16.28
C ALA A 51 4.85 0.20 -16.87
N GLY A 52 5.04 0.76 -18.06
CA GLY A 52 4.07 1.68 -18.64
C GLY A 52 3.98 3.02 -17.92
N PRO A 53 2.97 3.86 -18.25
CA PRO A 53 2.85 5.21 -17.71
C PRO A 53 2.38 5.26 -16.24
N ARG A 54 1.86 4.16 -15.71
CA ARG A 54 1.30 4.06 -14.35
C ARG A 54 1.84 2.85 -13.60
N PRO A 55 3.11 2.90 -13.18
CA PRO A 55 3.74 1.78 -12.48
C PRO A 55 3.08 1.43 -11.14
N GLU A 56 2.33 2.36 -10.55
CA GLU A 56 1.59 2.10 -9.29
C GLU A 56 0.52 1.03 -9.46
N ALA A 57 -0.18 1.01 -10.60
CA ALA A 57 -1.19 -0.03 -10.86
C ALA A 57 -0.54 -1.41 -10.99
N LEU A 58 0.61 -1.48 -11.66
CA LEU A 58 1.37 -2.72 -11.78
C LEU A 58 1.85 -3.22 -10.40
N VAL A 59 2.35 -2.32 -9.56
CA VAL A 59 2.76 -2.65 -8.18
C VAL A 59 1.55 -3.14 -7.38
N GLN A 60 0.39 -2.49 -7.48
CA GLN A 60 -0.82 -2.93 -6.79
C GLN A 60 -1.20 -4.36 -7.18
N VAL A 61 -1.23 -4.66 -8.47
CA VAL A 61 -1.52 -6.01 -8.97
C VAL A 61 -0.47 -7.01 -8.47
N ALA A 62 0.81 -6.65 -8.52
CA ALA A 62 1.89 -7.50 -8.02
C ALA A 62 1.77 -7.82 -6.52
N LEU A 63 1.34 -6.85 -5.71
CA LEU A 63 1.13 -7.07 -4.28
C LEU A 63 -0.04 -8.03 -4.00
N GLN A 64 -1.11 -8.01 -4.83
CA GLN A 64 -2.20 -8.99 -4.72
C GLN A 64 -1.71 -10.41 -5.05
N VAL A 65 -0.92 -10.57 -6.12
CA VAL A 65 -0.30 -11.85 -6.48
C VAL A 65 0.63 -12.34 -5.39
N ALA A 66 1.45 -11.45 -4.81
CA ALA A 66 2.36 -11.81 -3.74
C ALA A 66 1.62 -12.27 -2.47
N PHE A 67 0.54 -11.58 -2.10
CA PHE A 67 -0.29 -12.01 -0.98
C PHE A 67 -0.95 -13.36 -1.24
N TYR A 68 -1.45 -13.59 -2.47
CA TYR A 68 -1.99 -14.89 -2.87
C TYR A 68 -0.96 -16.01 -2.75
N ARG A 69 0.27 -15.80 -3.20
CA ARG A 69 1.37 -16.78 -3.07
C ARG A 69 1.72 -17.09 -1.61
N ALA A 70 1.70 -16.06 -0.76
CA ALA A 70 2.03 -16.23 0.65
C ALA A 70 0.93 -16.95 1.47
N HIS A 71 -0.36 -16.75 1.09
CA HIS A 71 -1.50 -17.16 1.92
C HIS A 71 -2.52 -18.05 1.20
N GLY A 72 -2.37 -18.35 -0.09
CA GLY A 72 -3.27 -19.18 -0.87
C GLY A 72 -4.61 -18.53 -1.25
N SER A 73 -4.82 -17.28 -0.86
CA SER A 73 -6.06 -16.54 -1.15
C SER A 73 -5.79 -15.04 -1.25
N LEU A 74 -6.69 -14.29 -1.91
CA LEU A 74 -6.71 -12.83 -1.81
C LEU A 74 -7.32 -12.40 -0.48
N CYS A 75 -7.06 -11.16 -0.07
CA CYS A 75 -7.64 -10.56 1.12
C CYS A 75 -8.27 -9.20 0.84
N ALA A 76 -9.04 -8.68 1.80
CA ALA A 76 -9.43 -7.29 1.80
C ALA A 76 -8.18 -6.41 1.87
N THR A 77 -8.00 -5.59 0.85
CA THR A 77 -6.85 -4.69 0.68
C THR A 77 -7.32 -3.26 0.54
N CYS A 78 -6.57 -2.33 1.10
CA CYS A 78 -6.85 -0.91 0.93
C CYS A 78 -5.58 -0.08 0.69
N GLU A 79 -5.73 0.96 -0.12
CA GLU A 79 -4.75 2.03 -0.28
C GLU A 79 -5.44 3.39 -0.10
N PRO A 80 -5.02 4.20 0.89
CA PRO A 80 -5.53 5.56 1.03
C PRO A 80 -5.16 6.42 -0.19
N THR A 81 -6.18 6.98 -0.84
CA THR A 81 -6.03 7.79 -2.04
C THR A 81 -6.53 9.21 -1.79
N SER A 82 -5.73 10.21 -2.17
CA SER A 82 -6.07 11.62 -1.95
C SER A 82 -7.12 12.09 -2.96
N LEU A 83 -8.20 12.68 -2.45
CA LEU A 83 -9.27 13.30 -3.23
C LEU A 83 -9.08 14.82 -3.43
N ARG A 84 -7.89 15.35 -3.22
CA ARG A 84 -7.63 16.80 -3.25
C ARG A 84 -8.04 17.50 -4.54
N GLY A 85 -8.18 16.77 -5.65
CA GLY A 85 -8.68 17.30 -6.91
C GLY A 85 -10.20 17.51 -6.94
N VAL A 86 -10.95 16.84 -6.07
CA VAL A 86 -12.41 16.90 -5.96
C VAL A 86 -12.81 17.59 -4.67
N LEU A 87 -12.24 17.19 -3.55
CA LEU A 87 -12.54 17.73 -2.22
C LEU A 87 -11.24 17.91 -1.41
N PRO A 88 -10.78 19.15 -1.19
CA PRO A 88 -9.55 19.42 -0.46
C PRO A 88 -9.55 18.82 0.95
N GLY A 89 -8.45 18.19 1.33
CA GLY A 89 -8.27 17.57 2.64
C GLY A 89 -8.94 16.21 2.81
N CYS A 90 -9.61 15.67 1.78
CA CYS A 90 -10.27 14.38 1.84
C CYS A 90 -9.43 13.26 1.20
N THR A 91 -9.69 12.04 1.68
CA THR A 91 -9.14 10.79 1.13
C THR A 91 -10.25 9.77 1.02
N ASP A 92 -10.14 8.85 0.08
CA ASP A 92 -10.93 7.62 0.04
C ASP A 92 -10.01 6.39 -0.01
N LEU A 93 -10.57 5.20 0.05
CA LEU A 93 -9.82 3.96 -0.03
C LEU A 93 -9.98 3.33 -1.41
N LEU A 94 -8.85 3.10 -2.06
CA LEU A 94 -8.78 2.32 -3.28
C LEU A 94 -8.70 0.84 -2.92
N ARG A 95 -9.55 0.02 -3.54
CA ARG A 95 -9.55 -1.44 -3.45
C ARG A 95 -9.10 -2.04 -4.78
N PRO A 96 -8.12 -2.95 -4.80
CA PRO A 96 -7.71 -3.64 -6.02
C PRO A 96 -8.84 -4.53 -6.59
N PRO A 97 -8.85 -4.78 -7.92
CA PRO A 97 -9.82 -5.67 -8.55
C PRO A 97 -9.50 -7.13 -8.23
N GLY A 98 -10.34 -7.76 -7.40
CA GLY A 98 -10.13 -9.15 -6.92
C GLY A 98 -10.11 -10.21 -8.03
N PRO A 99 -11.16 -10.35 -8.87
CA PRO A 99 -11.21 -11.41 -9.88
C PRO A 99 -10.07 -11.37 -10.91
N PRO A 100 -9.71 -10.23 -11.53
CA PRO A 100 -8.57 -10.17 -12.45
C PRO A 100 -7.23 -10.50 -11.78
N CYS A 101 -7.01 -10.03 -10.54
CA CYS A 101 -5.79 -10.35 -9.81
C CYS A 101 -5.71 -11.84 -9.44
N LEU A 102 -6.83 -12.47 -9.10
CA LEU A 102 -6.89 -13.90 -8.81
C LEU A 102 -6.57 -14.74 -10.05
N ALA A 103 -7.19 -14.42 -11.19
CA ALA A 103 -6.94 -15.12 -12.45
C ALA A 103 -5.45 -15.03 -12.85
N LEU A 104 -4.86 -13.84 -12.72
CA LEU A 104 -3.43 -13.65 -12.97
C LEU A 104 -2.57 -14.47 -12.02
N ALA A 105 -2.87 -14.44 -10.70
CA ALA A 105 -2.10 -15.18 -9.71
C ALA A 105 -2.11 -16.69 -10.00
N GLN A 106 -3.26 -17.24 -10.33
CA GLN A 106 -3.41 -18.65 -10.70
C GLN A 106 -2.64 -19.00 -11.99
N ALA A 107 -2.70 -18.14 -13.01
CA ALA A 107 -1.99 -18.37 -14.26
C ALA A 107 -0.45 -18.23 -14.12
N LEU A 108 0.03 -17.37 -13.21
CA LEU A 108 1.48 -17.24 -12.95
C LEU A 108 2.04 -18.43 -12.20
N ASP A 109 1.21 -19.15 -11.44
CA ASP A 109 1.62 -20.34 -10.67
C ASP A 109 1.29 -21.66 -11.41
N ASP A 110 0.59 -21.60 -12.56
CA ASP A 110 0.35 -22.76 -13.43
C ASP A 110 1.54 -22.97 -14.38
N PRO A 111 2.28 -24.11 -14.25
CA PRO A 111 3.41 -24.41 -15.13
C PRO A 111 3.02 -24.66 -16.60
N HIS A 112 1.73 -24.84 -16.88
CA HIS A 112 1.22 -25.07 -18.24
C HIS A 112 0.67 -23.78 -18.89
N ALA A 113 0.51 -22.71 -18.12
CA ALA A 113 0.01 -21.44 -18.65
C ALA A 113 1.03 -20.79 -19.59
N GLN A 114 0.59 -20.48 -20.81
CA GLN A 114 1.44 -19.83 -21.81
C GLN A 114 1.72 -18.38 -21.43
N PRO A 115 2.92 -17.84 -21.71
CA PRO A 115 3.27 -16.45 -21.41
C PRO A 115 2.32 -15.41 -22.00
N GLU A 116 1.73 -15.70 -23.17
CA GLU A 116 0.74 -14.86 -23.82
C GLU A 116 -0.54 -14.72 -22.98
N LEU A 117 -1.00 -15.82 -22.38
CA LEU A 117 -2.14 -15.80 -21.44
C LEU A 117 -1.80 -15.01 -20.18
N GLN A 118 -0.62 -15.25 -19.59
CA GLN A 118 -0.18 -14.52 -18.40
C GLN A 118 -0.12 -13.02 -18.68
N MET A 119 0.37 -12.64 -19.86
CA MET A 119 0.45 -11.24 -20.28
C MET A 119 -0.93 -10.62 -20.54
N ALA A 120 -1.87 -11.36 -21.13
CA ALA A 120 -3.24 -10.91 -21.33
C ALA A 120 -3.94 -10.64 -19.98
N LEU A 121 -3.81 -11.57 -19.02
CA LEU A 121 -4.37 -11.42 -17.68
C LEU A 121 -3.70 -10.28 -16.88
N LEU A 122 -2.39 -10.08 -17.06
CA LEU A 122 -1.69 -8.94 -16.47
C LEU A 122 -2.26 -7.61 -17.00
N ARG A 123 -2.46 -7.49 -18.30
CA ARG A 123 -3.08 -6.30 -18.92
C ARG A 123 -4.48 -6.03 -18.38
N GLU A 124 -5.32 -7.07 -18.32
CA GLU A 124 -6.67 -6.98 -17.76
C GLU A 124 -6.65 -6.50 -16.29
N ALA A 125 -5.78 -7.08 -15.46
CA ALA A 125 -5.68 -6.70 -14.06
C ALA A 125 -5.18 -5.25 -13.88
N VAL A 126 -4.18 -4.82 -14.65
CA VAL A 126 -3.65 -3.44 -14.61
C VAL A 126 -4.67 -2.43 -15.13
N GLU A 127 -5.40 -2.75 -16.20
CA GLU A 127 -6.46 -1.89 -16.73
C GLU A 127 -7.62 -1.75 -15.74
N ALA A 128 -8.07 -2.85 -15.15
CA ALA A 128 -9.10 -2.84 -14.10
C ALA A 128 -8.65 -2.01 -12.88
N GLN A 129 -7.38 -2.12 -12.47
CA GLN A 129 -6.82 -1.31 -11.40
C GLN A 129 -6.80 0.18 -11.77
N ASN A 130 -6.39 0.53 -12.99
CA ASN A 130 -6.39 1.90 -13.48
C ASN A 130 -7.80 2.49 -13.50
N SER A 131 -8.80 1.74 -13.98
CA SER A 131 -10.20 2.16 -13.99
C SER A 131 -10.71 2.46 -12.58
N ARG A 132 -10.48 1.55 -11.63
CA ARG A 132 -10.82 1.76 -10.22
C ARG A 132 -10.15 2.99 -9.63
N THR A 133 -8.88 3.20 -9.96
CA THR A 133 -8.14 4.39 -9.49
C THR A 133 -8.79 5.67 -10.01
N GLN A 134 -9.19 5.72 -11.28
CA GLN A 134 -9.87 6.89 -11.84
C GLN A 134 -11.25 7.14 -11.19
N GLU A 135 -12.04 6.10 -10.96
CA GLU A 135 -13.32 6.20 -10.25
C GLU A 135 -13.15 6.83 -8.87
N VAL A 136 -12.20 6.32 -8.08
CA VAL A 136 -11.92 6.83 -6.73
C VAL A 136 -11.42 8.28 -6.79
N LEU A 137 -10.48 8.61 -7.69
CA LEU A 137 -9.95 9.97 -7.86
C LEU A 137 -11.03 10.96 -8.33
N ALA A 138 -12.07 10.49 -9.03
CA ALA A 138 -13.24 11.29 -9.40
C ALA A 138 -14.28 11.43 -8.27
N GLY A 139 -13.98 10.91 -7.07
CA GLY A 139 -14.89 10.97 -5.92
C GLY A 139 -16.03 9.94 -5.97
N GLN A 140 -15.91 8.89 -6.79
CA GLN A 140 -16.91 7.82 -6.92
C GLN A 140 -16.59 6.60 -6.03
N GLY A 141 -15.60 6.72 -5.14
CA GLY A 141 -15.26 5.67 -4.19
C GLY A 141 -16.38 5.45 -3.16
N PRO A 142 -16.76 4.20 -2.86
CA PRO A 142 -17.89 3.91 -1.95
C PRO A 142 -17.51 3.97 -0.47
N GLU A 143 -16.23 3.90 -0.11
CA GLU A 143 -15.81 3.63 1.27
C GLU A 143 -16.17 4.77 2.23
N ARG A 144 -15.86 6.00 1.84
CA ARG A 144 -16.20 7.17 2.67
C ARG A 144 -17.70 7.41 2.73
N HIS A 145 -18.40 7.11 1.64
CA HIS A 145 -19.87 7.21 1.62
C HIS A 145 -20.50 6.20 2.59
N LEU A 146 -20.09 4.93 2.54
CA LEU A 146 -20.59 3.91 3.47
C LEU A 146 -20.23 4.23 4.92
N GLN A 147 -19.01 4.69 5.18
CA GLN A 147 -18.62 5.18 6.51
C GLN A 147 -19.50 6.35 6.99
N GLY A 148 -19.78 7.30 6.10
CA GLY A 148 -20.66 8.43 6.39
C GLY A 148 -22.08 7.99 6.73
N LEU A 149 -22.67 7.07 5.96
CA LEU A 149 -24.00 6.50 6.24
C LEU A 149 -24.04 5.80 7.60
N ARG A 150 -23.03 5.01 7.92
CA ARG A 150 -22.92 4.35 9.23
C ARG A 150 -22.86 5.36 10.37
N GLN A 151 -22.05 6.40 10.24
CA GLN A 151 -21.95 7.45 11.27
C GLN A 151 -23.23 8.29 11.39
N ALA A 152 -23.90 8.56 10.28
CA ALA A 152 -25.17 9.27 10.30
C ALA A 152 -26.27 8.49 11.05
N ALA A 153 -26.38 7.18 10.84
CA ALA A 153 -27.30 6.33 11.58
C ALA A 153 -27.01 6.34 13.09
N ILE A 154 -25.73 6.22 13.47
CA ILE A 154 -25.31 6.28 14.88
C ILE A 154 -25.65 7.65 15.50
N ALA A 155 -25.37 8.74 14.80
CA ALA A 155 -25.62 10.09 15.28
C ALA A 155 -27.13 10.41 15.42
N ALA A 156 -27.96 9.79 14.57
CA ALA A 156 -29.42 9.93 14.64
C ALA A 156 -30.07 9.02 15.71
N GLY A 157 -29.28 8.11 16.34
CA GLY A 157 -29.81 7.13 17.27
C GLY A 157 -30.66 6.04 16.60
N GLU A 158 -30.52 5.89 15.27
CA GLU A 158 -31.23 4.88 14.49
C GLU A 158 -30.53 3.52 14.55
N PRO A 159 -31.26 2.40 14.39
CA PRO A 159 -30.64 1.10 14.23
C PRO A 159 -29.69 1.09 13.04
N LEU A 160 -28.55 0.43 13.19
CA LEU A 160 -27.62 0.26 12.06
C LEU A 160 -28.30 -0.53 10.93
N PRO A 161 -28.21 -0.06 9.67
CA PRO A 161 -28.63 -0.82 8.50
C PRO A 161 -27.99 -2.22 8.45
N GLU A 162 -28.73 -3.21 7.98
CA GLU A 162 -28.31 -4.64 7.97
C GLU A 162 -26.97 -4.87 7.30
N ILE A 163 -26.63 -4.10 6.27
CA ILE A 163 -25.34 -4.20 5.57
C ILE A 163 -24.15 -4.07 6.52
N PHE A 164 -24.23 -3.21 7.54
CA PHE A 164 -23.15 -2.99 8.50
C PHE A 164 -23.06 -4.05 9.59
N LEU A 165 -24.09 -4.91 9.68
CA LEU A 165 -24.17 -6.05 10.60
C LEU A 165 -23.84 -7.37 9.91
N ASP A 166 -23.76 -7.37 8.59
CA ASP A 166 -23.49 -8.56 7.80
C ASP A 166 -22.03 -9.04 7.99
N PRO A 167 -21.82 -10.33 8.30
CA PRO A 167 -20.47 -10.89 8.42
C PRO A 167 -19.61 -10.70 7.15
N THR A 168 -20.23 -10.68 5.96
CA THR A 168 -19.51 -10.44 4.70
C THR A 168 -18.96 -9.03 4.63
N TYR A 169 -19.71 -8.04 5.13
CA TYR A 169 -19.21 -6.67 5.24
C TYR A 169 -18.02 -6.57 6.21
N ALA A 170 -18.10 -7.27 7.35
CA ALA A 170 -16.99 -7.34 8.29
C ALA A 170 -15.73 -7.95 7.64
N GLN A 171 -15.88 -9.04 6.89
CA GLN A 171 -14.77 -9.64 6.12
C GLN A 171 -14.24 -8.71 5.05
N ALA A 172 -15.13 -8.05 4.29
CA ALA A 172 -14.75 -7.13 3.22
C ALA A 172 -14.02 -5.89 3.74
N THR A 173 -14.21 -5.52 5.00
CA THR A 173 -13.54 -4.37 5.65
C THR A 173 -12.40 -4.77 6.61
N HIS A 174 -12.13 -6.05 6.77
CA HIS A 174 -10.99 -6.57 7.51
C HIS A 174 -9.73 -6.50 6.64
N PHE A 175 -9.14 -5.31 6.54
CA PHE A 175 -8.02 -5.02 5.63
C PHE A 175 -6.73 -5.66 6.10
N ARG A 176 -6.50 -6.92 5.69
CA ARG A 176 -5.26 -7.65 5.98
C ARG A 176 -4.04 -7.12 5.20
N LEU A 177 -4.26 -6.39 4.13
CA LEU A 177 -3.19 -5.73 3.38
C LEU A 177 -3.49 -4.24 3.25
N CYS A 178 -2.65 -3.41 3.87
CA CYS A 178 -2.74 -1.96 3.77
C CYS A 178 -1.53 -1.42 3.04
N ILE A 179 -1.75 -0.76 1.90
CA ILE A 179 -0.70 -0.32 0.99
C ILE A 179 -0.60 1.21 1.03
N LEU A 180 0.61 1.71 0.91
CA LEU A 180 0.89 3.13 0.71
C LEU A 180 1.96 3.27 -0.36
N GLN A 181 1.69 4.04 -1.42
CA GLN A 181 2.64 4.30 -2.49
C GLN A 181 2.93 5.80 -2.62
N VAL A 182 4.18 6.15 -2.83
CA VAL A 182 4.61 7.54 -3.08
C VAL A 182 5.73 7.56 -4.12
N ARG A 183 5.66 8.55 -5.02
CA ARG A 183 6.76 8.86 -5.95
C ARG A 183 7.68 9.91 -5.33
N SER A 184 8.98 9.69 -5.42
CA SER A 184 10.00 10.63 -4.94
C SER A 184 11.23 10.58 -5.84
N ARG A 185 11.84 11.75 -6.10
CA ARG A 185 13.10 11.82 -6.85
C ARG A 185 14.26 11.20 -6.08
N GLU A 186 14.34 11.47 -4.79
CA GLU A 186 15.44 11.02 -3.94
C GLU A 186 15.25 9.60 -3.43
N GLY A 187 14.05 9.04 -3.63
CA GLY A 187 13.64 7.77 -3.06
C GLY A 187 13.47 7.86 -1.55
N CYS A 188 12.29 7.51 -1.06
CA CYS A 188 12.01 7.45 0.37
C CYS A 188 11.62 6.03 0.78
N TRP A 189 11.90 5.70 2.02
CA TRP A 189 11.34 4.54 2.68
C TRP A 189 10.00 4.93 3.28
N LEU A 190 8.94 4.23 2.89
CA LEU A 190 7.62 4.41 3.47
C LEU A 190 7.35 3.23 4.38
N LEU A 191 7.02 3.52 5.64
CA LEU A 191 6.54 2.50 6.57
C LEU A 191 5.05 2.72 6.80
N ARG A 192 4.29 1.65 6.69
CA ARG A 192 2.86 1.62 6.98
C ARG A 192 2.61 0.49 7.96
N GLY A 193 2.05 0.77 9.13
CA GLY A 193 1.67 -0.27 10.08
C GLY A 193 0.49 -1.10 9.57
N PRO A 194 0.36 -2.37 9.99
CA PRO A 194 -0.83 -3.18 9.75
C PRO A 194 -2.06 -2.52 10.37
N LEU A 195 -3.24 -2.73 9.78
CA LEU A 195 -4.51 -2.23 10.32
C LEU A 195 -5.20 -3.24 11.24
N VAL A 196 -4.87 -4.50 11.10
CA VAL A 196 -5.43 -5.63 11.87
C VAL A 196 -4.28 -6.53 12.33
N PRO A 197 -4.45 -7.28 13.45
CA PRO A 197 -3.37 -8.12 14.00
C PRO A 197 -2.83 -9.15 13.02
N ASP A 198 -3.68 -9.74 12.18
CA ASP A 198 -3.38 -10.76 11.17
C ASP A 198 -3.10 -10.16 9.78
N GLY A 199 -2.69 -8.89 9.73
CA GLY A 199 -2.45 -8.14 8.50
C GLY A 199 -1.03 -7.67 8.30
N TYR A 200 -0.83 -7.00 7.16
CA TYR A 200 0.42 -6.37 6.78
C TYR A 200 0.23 -4.91 6.39
N GLY A 201 1.23 -4.11 6.70
CA GLY A 201 1.43 -2.81 6.09
C GLY A 201 2.53 -2.89 5.03
N VAL A 202 2.29 -2.35 3.83
CA VAL A 202 3.28 -2.30 2.76
C VAL A 202 3.44 -0.88 2.27
N GLY A 203 4.64 -0.33 2.44
CA GLY A 203 5.03 0.95 1.88
C GLY A 203 5.89 0.77 0.64
N VAL A 204 5.55 1.44 -0.47
CA VAL A 204 6.32 1.39 -1.71
C VAL A 204 6.72 2.80 -2.14
N GLY A 205 8.00 3.10 -2.04
CA GLY A 205 8.61 4.31 -2.58
C GLY A 205 9.05 4.09 -4.02
N HIS A 206 8.41 4.77 -4.96
CA HIS A 206 8.85 4.79 -6.36
C HIS A 206 9.96 5.82 -6.51
N VAL A 207 11.17 5.38 -6.83
CA VAL A 207 12.28 6.25 -7.20
C VAL A 207 12.10 6.62 -8.65
N CYS A 208 11.84 7.90 -8.93
CA CYS A 208 11.71 8.37 -10.30
C CYS A 208 13.04 8.18 -11.05
N PRO A 209 13.00 7.75 -12.32
CA PRO A 209 14.22 7.71 -13.13
C PRO A 209 14.86 9.09 -13.17
N PRO A 210 16.20 9.16 -13.29
CA PRO A 210 16.92 10.42 -13.31
C PRO A 210 16.46 11.30 -14.48
N ASP A 211 16.29 12.58 -14.21
CA ASP A 211 16.23 13.60 -15.25
C ASP A 211 17.62 13.65 -15.94
N PRO A 212 17.73 13.95 -17.26
CA PRO A 212 19.02 14.18 -17.88
C PRO A 212 19.92 15.21 -17.17
N GLN A 213 19.36 16.02 -16.30
CA GLN A 213 20.05 17.02 -15.49
C GLN A 213 20.48 16.51 -14.10
N ASP A 214 20.07 15.30 -13.69
CA ASP A 214 20.45 14.75 -12.39
C ASP A 214 21.90 14.22 -12.39
N PRO A 215 22.59 14.20 -11.25
CA PRO A 215 23.95 13.66 -11.15
C PRO A 215 23.98 12.17 -11.54
N PRO A 216 25.06 11.70 -12.19
CA PRO A 216 25.19 10.29 -12.54
C PRO A 216 25.16 9.40 -11.26
N GLY A 217 24.33 8.36 -11.29
CA GLY A 217 24.20 7.38 -10.19
C GLY A 217 22.77 7.23 -9.63
N HIS A 218 21.81 8.05 -10.06
CA HIS A 218 20.40 7.84 -9.74
C HIS A 218 19.82 6.77 -10.68
N SER A 219 19.63 5.58 -10.20
CA SER A 219 18.83 4.55 -10.87
C SER A 219 17.40 4.63 -10.33
N GLY A 220 16.40 4.67 -11.23
CA GLY A 220 15.01 4.46 -10.86
C GLY A 220 14.85 3.10 -10.16
N GLY A 221 13.76 2.91 -9.40
CA GLY A 221 13.52 1.63 -8.72
C GLY A 221 12.39 1.72 -7.70
N LEU A 222 12.29 0.67 -6.90
CA LEU A 222 11.30 0.57 -5.82
C LEU A 222 12.01 0.37 -4.48
N ARG A 223 11.55 1.05 -3.45
CA ARG A 223 11.90 0.79 -2.05
C ARG A 223 10.66 0.25 -1.35
N VAL A 224 10.73 -0.99 -0.91
CA VAL A 224 9.60 -1.69 -0.32
C VAL A 224 9.88 -1.95 1.15
N ALA A 225 8.96 -1.52 2.01
CA ALA A 225 8.95 -1.84 3.42
C ALA A 225 7.67 -2.61 3.75
N VAL A 226 7.83 -3.79 4.31
CA VAL A 226 6.73 -4.64 4.79
C VAL A 226 6.76 -4.62 6.31
N THR A 227 5.60 -4.46 6.94
CA THR A 227 5.44 -4.53 8.39
C THR A 227 4.38 -5.55 8.76
N ALA A 228 4.56 -6.23 9.86
CA ALA A 228 3.62 -7.17 10.47
C ALA A 228 3.64 -7.02 11.99
N PHE A 229 2.58 -7.44 12.68
CA PHE A 229 2.64 -7.56 14.14
C PHE A 229 3.25 -8.90 14.56
N THR A 230 4.13 -8.88 15.55
CA THR A 230 4.78 -10.09 16.09
C THR A 230 3.82 -10.96 16.91
N CYS A 231 2.70 -10.40 17.37
CA CYS A 231 1.66 -11.13 18.11
C CYS A 231 0.88 -12.12 17.24
N CYS A 232 0.98 -12.05 15.90
CA CYS A 232 0.32 -12.98 14.99
C CYS A 232 1.34 -13.90 14.32
N HIS A 233 1.20 -15.20 14.53
CA HIS A 233 2.11 -16.21 13.96
C HIS A 233 1.90 -16.47 12.47
N ASP A 234 0.74 -16.04 11.92
CA ASP A 234 0.39 -16.23 10.50
C ASP A 234 0.96 -15.12 9.60
N THR A 235 1.58 -14.10 10.21
CA THR A 235 2.13 -12.95 9.48
C THR A 235 3.59 -12.73 9.85
N GLU A 236 4.46 -12.74 8.83
CA GLU A 236 5.89 -12.46 8.94
C GLU A 236 6.29 -11.50 7.83
N ALA A 237 6.88 -10.36 8.18
CA ALA A 237 7.21 -9.32 7.20
C ALA A 237 8.24 -9.80 6.17
N ALA A 238 9.22 -10.61 6.57
CA ALA A 238 10.22 -11.16 5.67
C ALA A 238 9.62 -12.18 4.67
N HIS A 239 8.65 -13.01 5.12
CA HIS A 239 7.98 -13.97 4.25
C HIS A 239 7.21 -13.27 3.12
N LEU A 240 6.35 -12.30 3.46
CA LEU A 240 5.64 -11.52 2.43
C LEU A 240 6.61 -10.71 1.57
N GLY A 241 7.68 -10.14 2.16
CA GLY A 241 8.72 -9.42 1.44
C GLY A 241 9.42 -10.28 0.37
N ALA A 242 9.73 -11.54 0.68
CA ALA A 242 10.28 -12.50 -0.26
C ALA A 242 9.30 -12.83 -1.40
N ALA A 243 8.01 -13.03 -1.07
CA ALA A 243 6.96 -13.24 -2.07
C ALA A 243 6.82 -12.04 -3.01
N ILE A 244 6.83 -10.80 -2.49
CA ILE A 244 6.76 -9.57 -3.30
C ILE A 244 7.95 -9.48 -4.25
N ARG A 245 9.17 -9.71 -3.77
CA ARG A 245 10.38 -9.71 -4.61
C ARG A 245 10.27 -10.73 -5.73
N GLY A 246 9.88 -11.96 -5.43
CA GLY A 246 9.73 -13.03 -6.43
C GLY A 246 8.66 -12.71 -7.49
N VAL A 247 7.56 -12.06 -7.10
CA VAL A 247 6.55 -11.59 -8.07
C VAL A 247 7.09 -10.45 -8.93
N PHE A 248 7.80 -9.50 -8.36
CA PHE A 248 8.42 -8.41 -9.12
C PHE A 248 9.41 -8.95 -10.17
N ASP A 249 10.25 -9.93 -9.80
CA ASP A 249 11.18 -10.58 -10.73
C ASP A 249 10.44 -11.31 -11.85
N SER A 250 9.37 -12.06 -11.52
CA SER A 250 8.53 -12.79 -12.48
C SER A 250 7.86 -11.85 -13.48
N LEU A 251 7.19 -10.80 -12.99
CA LEU A 251 6.54 -9.81 -13.84
C LEU A 251 7.55 -9.00 -14.66
N GLY A 252 8.70 -8.64 -14.08
CA GLY A 252 9.79 -8.00 -14.80
C GLY A 252 10.32 -8.85 -15.95
N GLY A 253 10.42 -10.17 -15.77
CA GLY A 253 10.74 -11.12 -16.83
C GLY A 253 9.70 -11.12 -17.95
N LEU A 254 8.43 -11.23 -17.59
CA LEU A 254 7.32 -11.25 -18.55
C LEU A 254 7.25 -9.95 -19.38
N LEU A 255 7.39 -8.80 -18.74
CA LEU A 255 7.38 -7.48 -19.39
C LEU A 255 8.56 -7.26 -20.34
N ARG A 256 9.74 -7.78 -20.02
CA ARG A 256 10.90 -7.70 -20.91
C ARG A 256 10.72 -8.51 -22.20
N CYS A 257 10.00 -9.63 -22.14
CA CYS A 257 9.74 -10.48 -23.29
C CYS A 257 8.60 -10.01 -24.18
N HIS A 258 7.55 -9.38 -23.59
CA HIS A 258 6.30 -9.11 -24.27
C HIS A 258 5.91 -7.62 -24.31
N GLY A 259 6.72 -6.73 -23.76
CA GLY A 259 6.46 -5.29 -23.70
C GLY A 259 5.50 -4.87 -22.58
N PRO A 260 5.14 -3.58 -22.49
CA PRO A 260 4.30 -3.05 -21.44
C PRO A 260 2.89 -3.63 -21.46
N PRO A 261 2.22 -3.65 -20.28
CA PRO A 261 0.86 -4.13 -20.16
C PRO A 261 -0.17 -3.18 -20.76
#